data_22cbf9e8355a18cb6b22646f5ccf3b34
#
_entry.id   22cbf9e8355a18cb6b22646f5ccf3b34
#
_cell.length_a   1.000
_cell.length_b   1.000
_cell.length_c   1.000
_cell.angle_alpha   90.00
_cell.angle_beta   90.00
_cell.angle_gamma   90.00
#
_symmetry.space_group_name_H-M   'P 1'
#
loop_
_entity.id
_entity.type
_entity.pdbx_description
1 polymer ?
#
loop_
_entity_poly.entity_id
_entity_poly.type
_entity_poly.pdbx_seq_one_letter_code
_entity_poly.pdbx_strand_id
1 'polypeptide(L)'
;MSRPLTAARRGTLRAGTRALSTTYSLYKVHPATWRFTATHYQPWMGDFARWHAWMTCQLGSLHVPAYRQHLAEHDWRFRWWDLENYPPTDKKGYVQRYDEAARTRSGRLELRGTLVDESSGSSGTPFNWVRGRDELADIHRNVAGFTALMMRDEERLFVINAYSMGAWATGTNTGIAMAKIAMVKNTGPDLDKIVDTLRHFGPGFTYLVSAYPPFLKDLRDRLDAEGWDWPAWRMHGLVGGEGMTEALRDYCEERFLTVRSGYGASDLTIGIGGETDLTVWLRRALLQDHDLREAVLGPGESRTPMIFQYNPLETYLETTEDGQLLCTLTSTAVLSPKLRYNIGDEARLMDWHDLAAVLRSQPEWQAPAREAFAKQGMKLPLLLLFGRADATISFMGANIYPQDVENGLYTDPRRAAQIGSFTLTLEDVEGDATRQQPTIHLELREGVALDDEAREELATDVREGVVDYLARTSRDFAQSLEESDRSDDIRVQVHDAGTGPFADLPDKLKRVYLSGPAS
;
A
#
# COMPACT_ATOMS: atom_id res chain seq x y z
N MET A 1 11.14 -4.05 39.86
CA MET A 1 9.85 -3.41 40.23
C MET A 1 9.35 -3.98 41.53
N SER A 2 8.88 -3.14 42.47
CA SER A 2 8.32 -3.62 43.76
C SER A 2 7.01 -4.40 43.51
N ARG A 3 6.73 -5.41 44.36
CA ARG A 3 5.50 -6.24 44.30
C ARG A 3 4.19 -5.43 44.19
N PRO A 4 3.98 -4.31 44.92
CA PRO A 4 2.75 -3.52 44.83
C PRO A 4 2.59 -2.81 43.49
N LEU A 5 3.64 -2.29 42.84
CA LEU A 5 3.58 -1.68 41.52
C LEU A 5 3.18 -2.70 40.45
N THR A 6 3.63 -3.94 40.58
CA THR A 6 3.24 -5.02 39.66
C THR A 6 1.77 -5.40 39.81
N ALA A 7 1.24 -5.40 41.07
CA ALA A 7 -0.16 -5.69 41.34
C ALA A 7 -1.09 -4.57 40.83
N ALA A 8 -0.75 -3.30 41.07
CA ALA A 8 -1.49 -2.14 40.54
C ALA A 8 -1.53 -2.15 39.01
N ARG A 9 -0.38 -2.36 38.36
CA ARG A 9 -0.27 -2.49 36.90
C ARG A 9 -1.19 -3.58 36.36
N ARG A 10 -1.16 -4.79 36.95
CA ARG A 10 -2.03 -5.90 36.53
C ARG A 10 -3.52 -5.59 36.74
N GLY A 11 -3.88 -4.91 37.82
CA GLY A 11 -5.26 -4.50 38.08
C GLY A 11 -5.78 -3.52 37.04
N THR A 12 -5.03 -2.46 36.76
CA THR A 12 -5.37 -1.46 35.74
C THR A 12 -5.50 -2.09 34.36
N LEU A 13 -4.56 -2.98 34.00
CA LEU A 13 -4.59 -3.66 32.70
C LEU A 13 -5.80 -4.58 32.55
N ARG A 14 -6.19 -5.31 33.61
CA ARG A 14 -7.39 -6.15 33.58
C ARG A 14 -8.66 -5.32 33.41
N ALA A 15 -8.77 -4.21 34.14
CA ALA A 15 -9.90 -3.30 33.99
C ALA A 15 -9.96 -2.68 32.58
N GLY A 16 -8.83 -2.17 32.09
CA GLY A 16 -8.69 -1.60 30.75
C GLY A 16 -9.00 -2.62 29.65
N THR A 17 -8.47 -3.84 29.75
CA THR A 17 -8.75 -4.91 28.78
C THR A 17 -10.22 -5.28 28.76
N ARG A 18 -10.91 -5.34 29.91
CA ARG A 18 -12.35 -5.59 29.95
C ARG A 18 -13.14 -4.46 29.30
N ALA A 19 -12.82 -3.22 29.63
CA ALA A 19 -13.45 -2.05 29.01
C ALA A 19 -13.28 -2.04 27.50
N LEU A 20 -12.06 -2.27 27.02
CA LEU A 20 -11.73 -2.37 25.59
C LEU A 20 -12.49 -3.51 24.92
N SER A 21 -12.45 -4.71 25.47
CA SER A 21 -13.16 -5.88 24.92
C SER A 21 -14.65 -5.62 24.81
N THR A 22 -15.26 -4.97 25.81
CA THR A 22 -16.68 -4.60 25.76
C THR A 22 -16.95 -3.54 24.68
N THR A 23 -16.14 -2.49 24.61
CA THR A 23 -16.26 -1.43 23.59
C THR A 23 -16.11 -2.01 22.18
N TYR A 24 -15.10 -2.86 22.00
CA TYR A 24 -14.91 -3.54 20.71
C TYR A 24 -16.03 -4.50 20.36
N SER A 25 -16.58 -5.22 21.33
CA SER A 25 -17.75 -6.08 21.08
C SER A 25 -18.95 -5.26 20.61
N LEU A 26 -19.21 -4.11 21.24
CA LEU A 26 -20.27 -3.18 20.81
C LEU A 26 -19.99 -2.59 19.42
N TYR A 27 -18.77 -2.16 19.19
CA TYR A 27 -18.34 -1.65 17.88
C TYR A 27 -18.48 -2.69 16.76
N LYS A 28 -18.30 -3.99 17.05
CA LYS A 28 -18.41 -5.10 16.10
C LYS A 28 -19.82 -5.63 15.88
N VAL A 29 -20.80 -5.23 16.68
CA VAL A 29 -22.18 -5.74 16.60
C VAL A 29 -22.81 -5.48 15.24
N HIS A 30 -22.57 -4.31 14.65
CA HIS A 30 -23.21 -3.94 13.40
C HIS A 30 -22.22 -3.26 12.43
N PRO A 31 -22.24 -3.59 11.12
CA PRO A 31 -21.35 -2.96 10.13
C PRO A 31 -21.47 -1.43 10.07
N ALA A 32 -22.66 -0.87 10.33
CA ALA A 32 -22.88 0.57 10.33
C ALA A 32 -22.03 1.34 11.36
N THR A 33 -21.56 0.69 12.43
CA THR A 33 -20.67 1.31 13.40
C THR A 33 -19.32 1.67 12.79
N TRP A 34 -18.80 0.85 11.90
CA TRP A 34 -17.60 1.15 11.13
C TRP A 34 -17.81 2.42 10.28
N ARG A 35 -18.90 2.47 9.50
CA ARG A 35 -19.25 3.63 8.68
C ARG A 35 -19.45 4.89 9.55
N PHE A 36 -20.17 4.75 10.68
CA PHE A 36 -20.37 5.86 11.60
C PHE A 36 -19.02 6.42 12.10
N THR A 37 -18.10 5.56 12.53
CA THR A 37 -16.76 5.96 12.96
C THR A 37 -16.01 6.67 11.85
N ALA A 38 -16.01 6.11 10.63
CA ALA A 38 -15.29 6.68 9.50
C ALA A 38 -15.80 8.10 9.12
N THR A 39 -17.11 8.32 9.21
CA THR A 39 -17.73 9.62 8.81
C THR A 39 -17.81 10.64 9.95
N HIS A 40 -17.67 10.21 11.23
CA HIS A 40 -17.79 11.05 12.42
C HIS A 40 -16.51 11.06 13.27
N TYR A 41 -15.40 10.67 12.68
CA TYR A 41 -14.11 10.69 13.40
C TYR A 41 -13.80 12.07 13.95
N GLN A 42 -13.26 12.10 15.18
CA GLN A 42 -12.87 13.29 15.91
C GLN A 42 -11.47 13.10 16.52
N PRO A 43 -10.69 14.17 16.76
CA PRO A 43 -9.33 14.07 17.29
C PRO A 43 -9.20 13.25 18.58
N TRP A 44 -10.18 13.34 19.50
CA TRP A 44 -10.16 12.54 20.74
C TRP A 44 -10.18 11.02 20.48
N MET A 45 -10.66 10.59 19.32
CA MET A 45 -10.59 9.17 18.93
C MET A 45 -9.16 8.75 18.61
N GLY A 46 -8.33 9.67 18.12
CA GLY A 46 -6.89 9.48 17.95
C GLY A 46 -6.17 9.30 19.30
N ASP A 47 -6.52 10.13 20.28
CA ASP A 47 -6.00 9.98 21.66
C ASP A 47 -6.39 8.63 22.26
N PHE A 48 -7.64 8.23 22.05
CA PHE A 48 -8.11 6.91 22.47
C PHE A 48 -7.36 5.77 21.77
N ALA A 49 -7.11 5.90 20.46
CA ALA A 49 -6.36 4.90 19.70
C ALA A 49 -4.91 4.80 20.20
N ARG A 50 -4.25 5.94 20.51
CA ARG A 50 -2.92 5.96 21.12
C ARG A 50 -2.90 5.29 22.50
N TRP A 51 -3.88 5.59 23.33
CA TRP A 51 -4.04 4.91 24.62
C TRP A 51 -4.24 3.40 24.45
N HIS A 52 -5.02 2.99 23.46
CA HIS A 52 -5.26 1.58 23.13
C HIS A 52 -3.98 0.88 22.64
N ALA A 53 -3.19 1.54 21.80
CA ALA A 53 -1.88 1.03 21.37
C ALA A 53 -0.94 0.84 22.57
N TRP A 54 -0.88 1.82 23.48
CA TRP A 54 -0.14 1.69 24.73
C TRP A 54 -0.60 0.48 25.57
N MET A 55 -1.92 0.30 25.74
CA MET A 55 -2.48 -0.86 26.43
C MET A 55 -2.08 -2.18 25.75
N THR A 56 -2.06 -2.21 24.43
CA THR A 56 -1.67 -3.38 23.65
C THR A 56 -0.19 -3.73 23.88
N CYS A 57 0.70 -2.74 23.88
CA CYS A 57 2.12 -2.92 24.25
C CYS A 57 2.28 -3.41 25.70
N GLN A 58 1.46 -2.89 26.64
CA GLN A 58 1.46 -3.36 28.03
C GLN A 58 1.05 -4.84 28.12
N LEU A 59 0.00 -5.24 27.42
CA LEU A 59 -0.43 -6.65 27.36
C LEU A 59 0.66 -7.53 26.75
N GLY A 60 1.30 -7.07 25.68
CA GLY A 60 2.46 -7.73 25.07
C GLY A 60 3.59 -7.96 26.09
N SER A 61 3.95 -6.91 26.84
CA SER A 61 5.01 -6.98 27.86
C SER A 61 4.71 -7.95 29.00
N LEU A 62 3.46 -8.34 29.23
CA LEU A 62 3.06 -9.28 30.25
C LEU A 62 2.85 -10.71 29.74
N HIS A 63 2.38 -10.84 28.50
CA HIS A 63 1.84 -12.10 28.01
C HIS A 63 2.58 -12.70 26.80
N VAL A 64 3.41 -11.91 26.09
CA VAL A 64 4.19 -12.39 24.93
C VAL A 64 5.62 -12.70 25.35
N PRO A 65 6.06 -13.96 25.36
CA PRO A 65 7.42 -14.35 25.81
C PRO A 65 8.53 -13.63 25.03
N ALA A 66 8.46 -13.64 23.69
CA ALA A 66 9.43 -12.98 22.84
C ALA A 66 9.51 -11.47 23.11
N TYR A 67 8.36 -10.80 23.29
CA TYR A 67 8.35 -9.36 23.54
C TYR A 67 8.95 -9.00 24.91
N ARG A 68 8.74 -9.83 25.93
CA ARG A 68 9.40 -9.64 27.22
C ARG A 68 10.92 -9.72 27.11
N GLN A 69 11.43 -10.65 26.30
CA GLN A 69 12.87 -10.78 26.07
C GLN A 69 13.39 -9.58 25.27
N HIS A 70 12.71 -9.18 24.21
CA HIS A 70 13.03 -7.97 23.43
C HIS A 70 13.11 -6.72 24.31
N LEU A 71 12.14 -6.51 25.20
CA LEU A 71 12.14 -5.39 26.15
C LEU A 71 13.31 -5.45 27.14
N ALA A 72 13.70 -6.64 27.59
CA ALA A 72 14.84 -6.81 28.49
C ALA A 72 16.18 -6.50 27.79
N GLU A 73 16.32 -6.84 26.53
CA GLU A 73 17.52 -6.56 25.72
C GLU A 73 17.69 -5.07 25.41
N HIS A 74 16.59 -4.29 25.46
CA HIS A 74 16.60 -2.83 25.27
C HIS A 74 16.56 -2.06 26.62
N ASP A 75 16.89 -2.69 27.73
CA ASP A 75 16.87 -2.07 29.07
C ASP A 75 15.55 -1.33 29.40
N TRP A 76 14.45 -1.80 28.81
CA TRP A 76 13.15 -1.15 28.92
C TRP A 76 12.67 -1.09 30.38
N ARG A 77 12.18 0.09 30.79
CA ARG A 77 11.55 0.31 32.10
C ARG A 77 10.13 0.80 31.92
N PHE A 78 9.22 0.22 32.68
CA PHE A 78 7.82 0.60 32.67
C PHE A 78 7.61 2.08 32.95
N ARG A 79 6.84 2.75 32.06
CA ARG A 79 6.31 4.10 32.25
C ARG A 79 4.81 4.11 31.93
N TRP A 80 4.05 4.86 32.73
CA TRP A 80 2.62 5.02 32.47
C TRP A 80 2.39 5.93 31.27
N TRP A 81 1.50 5.52 30.38
CA TRP A 81 0.99 6.31 29.23
C TRP A 81 2.07 6.74 28.22
N ASP A 82 3.25 6.21 28.33
CA ASP A 82 4.39 6.50 27.46
C ASP A 82 4.53 5.37 26.43
N LEU A 83 3.91 5.56 25.25
CA LEU A 83 3.93 4.60 24.15
C LEU A 83 5.32 4.57 23.51
N GLU A 84 5.92 5.73 23.31
CA GLU A 84 7.21 5.90 22.66
C GLU A 84 8.36 5.26 23.44
N ASN A 85 8.18 5.03 24.73
CA ASN A 85 9.14 4.30 25.56
C ASN A 85 9.27 2.80 25.20
N TYR A 86 8.36 2.25 24.40
CA TYR A 86 8.51 0.89 23.91
C TYR A 86 9.41 0.86 22.67
N PRO A 87 10.52 0.05 22.68
CA PRO A 87 11.36 -0.10 21.50
C PRO A 87 10.55 -0.69 20.35
N PRO A 88 10.75 -0.17 19.12
CA PRO A 88 10.13 -0.74 17.93
C PRO A 88 10.53 -2.20 17.72
N THR A 89 9.67 -2.97 17.11
CA THR A 89 9.96 -4.30 16.58
C THR A 89 10.03 -4.28 15.07
N ASP A 90 10.75 -5.19 14.45
CA ASP A 90 10.87 -5.33 13.01
C ASP A 90 10.97 -6.79 12.56
N LYS A 91 11.10 -7.01 11.26
CA LYS A 91 11.19 -8.37 10.70
C LYS A 91 12.49 -9.07 11.11
N LYS A 92 13.64 -8.43 11.00
CA LYS A 92 14.97 -9.02 11.26
C LYS A 92 15.24 -9.16 12.75
N GLY A 93 15.07 -8.07 13.51
CA GLY A 93 15.42 -7.98 14.92
C GLY A 93 14.43 -8.67 15.87
N TYR A 94 13.20 -8.90 15.40
CA TYR A 94 12.17 -9.49 16.24
C TYR A 94 11.49 -10.72 15.61
N VAL A 95 10.90 -10.59 14.43
CA VAL A 95 10.06 -11.67 13.87
C VAL A 95 10.89 -12.89 13.50
N GLN A 96 12.02 -12.72 12.83
CA GLN A 96 12.90 -13.82 12.42
C GLN A 96 13.75 -14.38 13.57
N ARG A 97 13.88 -13.62 14.66
CA ARG A 97 14.71 -13.99 15.81
C ARG A 97 14.00 -14.95 16.78
N TYR A 98 12.67 -14.87 16.86
CA TYR A 98 11.89 -15.66 17.80
C TYR A 98 10.91 -16.58 17.04
N ASP A 99 10.69 -17.78 17.58
CA ASP A 99 9.73 -18.71 17.01
C ASP A 99 8.28 -18.19 17.12
N GLU A 100 7.39 -18.78 16.30
CA GLU A 100 5.99 -18.37 16.22
C GLU A 100 5.28 -18.45 17.57
N ALA A 101 5.50 -19.53 18.33
CA ALA A 101 4.85 -19.72 19.61
C ALA A 101 5.27 -18.66 20.62
N ALA A 102 6.57 -18.33 20.70
CA ALA A 102 7.09 -17.31 21.60
C ALA A 102 6.53 -15.90 21.29
N ARG A 103 6.17 -15.63 20.03
CA ARG A 103 5.58 -14.36 19.58
C ARG A 103 4.08 -14.26 19.88
N THR A 104 3.40 -15.36 20.27
CA THR A 104 1.98 -15.32 20.63
C THR A 104 1.77 -14.87 22.08
N ARG A 105 0.56 -14.38 22.40
CA ARG A 105 0.19 -13.93 23.75
C ARG A 105 0.26 -15.03 24.80
N SER A 106 0.06 -16.27 24.43
CA SER A 106 0.07 -17.40 25.37
C SER A 106 1.38 -18.18 25.37
N GLY A 107 2.32 -17.85 24.48
CA GLY A 107 3.51 -18.65 24.22
C GLY A 107 3.18 -20.00 23.58
N ARG A 108 2.01 -20.12 22.92
CA ARG A 108 1.53 -21.36 22.31
C ARG A 108 0.83 -21.04 20.99
N LEU A 109 0.96 -21.91 20.00
CA LEU A 109 0.18 -21.84 18.78
C LEU A 109 -1.18 -22.53 18.99
N GLU A 110 -2.24 -21.81 18.66
CA GLU A 110 -3.58 -22.39 18.56
C GLU A 110 -3.70 -23.13 17.22
N LEU A 111 -4.01 -24.45 17.27
CA LEU A 111 -4.07 -25.25 16.04
C LEU A 111 -5.43 -25.16 15.34
N ARG A 112 -6.50 -24.80 16.07
CA ARG A 112 -7.85 -24.71 15.54
C ARG A 112 -8.21 -23.27 15.19
N GLY A 113 -8.69 -23.05 13.97
CA GLY A 113 -9.08 -21.73 13.49
C GLY A 113 -7.89 -20.82 13.18
N THR A 114 -6.71 -21.39 13.00
CA THR A 114 -5.50 -20.68 12.61
C THR A 114 -5.25 -20.93 11.12
N LEU A 115 -4.96 -19.87 10.38
CA LEU A 115 -4.49 -19.91 9.00
C LEU A 115 -3.03 -19.47 8.95
N VAL A 116 -2.34 -19.89 7.92
CA VAL A 116 -0.97 -19.47 7.64
C VAL A 116 -0.96 -18.78 6.29
N ASP A 117 -0.63 -17.50 6.29
CA ASP A 117 -0.41 -16.71 5.11
C ASP A 117 1.09 -16.64 4.81
N GLU A 118 1.45 -16.46 3.55
CA GLU A 118 2.83 -16.34 3.11
C GLU A 118 3.09 -14.94 2.52
N SER A 119 4.27 -14.39 2.78
CA SER A 119 4.72 -13.17 2.12
C SER A 119 5.31 -13.47 0.76
N SER A 120 5.23 -12.50 -0.19
CA SER A 120 5.74 -12.67 -1.56
C SER A 120 7.26 -12.91 -1.65
N GLY A 121 8.00 -12.78 -0.55
CA GLY A 121 9.44 -13.00 -0.54
C GLY A 121 10.22 -12.04 -1.43
N SER A 122 9.74 -10.81 -1.62
CA SER A 122 10.43 -9.76 -2.39
C SER A 122 11.86 -9.48 -1.92
N SER A 123 12.19 -9.85 -0.68
CA SER A 123 13.52 -9.78 -0.08
C SER A 123 14.25 -11.15 -0.04
N GLY A 124 13.85 -12.14 -0.86
CA GLY A 124 14.42 -13.48 -0.90
C GLY A 124 13.44 -14.59 -0.46
N THR A 125 13.65 -15.20 0.69
CA THR A 125 12.82 -16.32 1.15
C THR A 125 11.44 -15.85 1.64
N PRO A 126 10.33 -16.44 1.16
CA PRO A 126 8.99 -16.19 1.69
C PRO A 126 8.92 -16.47 3.19
N PHE A 127 8.11 -15.68 3.90
CA PHE A 127 7.92 -15.85 5.34
C PHE A 127 6.46 -16.19 5.64
N ASN A 128 6.26 -17.15 6.56
CA ASN A 128 4.94 -17.61 6.97
C ASN A 128 4.40 -16.77 8.14
N TRP A 129 3.15 -16.32 8.02
CA TRP A 129 2.45 -15.50 8.99
C TRP A 129 1.25 -16.25 9.55
N VAL A 130 1.27 -16.51 10.85
CA VAL A 130 0.20 -17.25 11.53
C VAL A 130 -0.89 -16.26 11.97
N ARG A 131 -2.14 -16.50 11.56
CA ARG A 131 -3.32 -15.67 11.80
C ARG A 131 -4.40 -16.44 12.57
N GLY A 132 -4.93 -15.82 13.61
CA GLY A 132 -6.04 -16.38 14.36
C GLY A 132 -7.39 -16.10 13.68
N ARG A 133 -8.39 -16.96 13.95
CA ARG A 133 -9.74 -16.85 13.38
C ARG A 133 -10.39 -15.48 13.64
N ASP A 134 -10.31 -15.00 14.88
CA ASP A 134 -10.96 -13.76 15.28
C ASP A 134 -10.20 -12.53 14.72
N GLU A 135 -8.88 -12.63 14.59
CA GLU A 135 -8.04 -11.65 13.88
C GLU A 135 -8.48 -11.52 12.41
N LEU A 136 -8.65 -12.65 11.71
CA LEU A 136 -9.12 -12.65 10.32
C LEU A 136 -10.52 -12.09 10.18
N ALA A 137 -11.40 -12.36 11.15
CA ALA A 137 -12.76 -11.80 11.14
C ALA A 137 -12.75 -10.26 11.23
N ASP A 138 -11.83 -9.69 12.02
CA ASP A 138 -11.63 -8.24 12.13
C ASP A 138 -11.08 -7.65 10.82
N ILE A 139 -10.08 -8.30 10.22
CA ILE A 139 -9.53 -7.92 8.93
C ILE A 139 -10.61 -7.90 7.84
N HIS A 140 -11.36 -8.99 7.71
CA HIS A 140 -12.43 -9.09 6.72
C HIS A 140 -13.54 -8.06 6.92
N ARG A 141 -13.82 -7.68 8.19
CA ARG A 141 -14.79 -6.63 8.51
C ARG A 141 -14.28 -5.26 8.08
N ASN A 142 -13.01 -4.96 8.32
CA ASN A 142 -12.40 -3.68 7.97
C ASN A 142 -12.37 -3.49 6.45
N VAL A 143 -11.88 -4.48 5.70
CA VAL A 143 -11.86 -4.46 4.24
C VAL A 143 -13.27 -4.33 3.65
N ALA A 144 -14.23 -5.13 4.12
CA ALA A 144 -15.62 -5.05 3.66
C ALA A 144 -16.26 -3.69 3.98
N GLY A 145 -16.01 -3.14 5.17
CA GLY A 145 -16.55 -1.85 5.59
C GLY A 145 -16.03 -0.69 4.74
N PHE A 146 -14.73 -0.71 4.44
CA PHE A 146 -14.10 0.28 3.58
C PHE A 146 -14.66 0.20 2.15
N THR A 147 -14.68 -0.99 1.57
CA THR A 147 -15.18 -1.20 0.21
C THR A 147 -16.67 -0.88 0.09
N ALA A 148 -17.49 -1.25 1.08
CA ALA A 148 -18.92 -0.90 1.09
C ALA A 148 -19.16 0.61 1.13
N LEU A 149 -18.28 1.38 1.77
CA LEU A 149 -18.39 2.84 1.76
C LEU A 149 -17.93 3.43 0.42
N MET A 150 -16.90 2.86 -0.18
CA MET A 150 -16.41 3.26 -1.50
C MET A 150 -17.44 3.00 -2.60
N MET A 151 -18.15 1.86 -2.53
CA MET A 151 -19.11 1.41 -3.52
C MET A 151 -20.58 1.69 -3.12
N ARG A 152 -20.80 2.64 -2.18
CA ARG A 152 -22.11 2.87 -1.56
C ARG A 152 -23.22 3.29 -2.52
N ASP A 153 -22.85 3.91 -3.63
CA ASP A 153 -23.77 4.43 -4.65
C ASP A 153 -23.95 3.42 -5.80
N GLU A 154 -23.29 2.25 -5.71
CA GLU A 154 -23.37 1.19 -6.71
C GLU A 154 -24.31 0.06 -6.27
N GLU A 155 -25.15 -0.35 -7.22
CA GLU A 155 -26.09 -1.46 -7.04
C GLU A 155 -25.57 -2.74 -7.71
N ARG A 156 -26.04 -3.90 -7.25
CA ARG A 156 -25.75 -5.21 -7.84
C ARG A 156 -24.24 -5.48 -7.99
N LEU A 157 -23.48 -5.19 -6.92
CA LEU A 157 -22.03 -5.33 -6.92
C LEU A 157 -21.59 -6.78 -7.11
N PHE A 158 -20.71 -6.99 -8.08
CA PHE A 158 -20.04 -8.27 -8.36
C PHE A 158 -18.52 -8.07 -8.33
N VAL A 159 -17.86 -8.66 -7.35
CA VAL A 159 -16.40 -8.59 -7.21
C VAL A 159 -15.75 -9.75 -7.98
N ILE A 160 -14.85 -9.41 -8.90
CA ILE A 160 -13.93 -10.36 -9.52
C ILE A 160 -12.59 -10.22 -8.79
N ASN A 161 -12.24 -11.22 -7.99
CA ASN A 161 -11.02 -11.20 -7.22
C ASN A 161 -9.90 -11.88 -8.01
N ALA A 162 -9.07 -11.06 -8.62
CA ALA A 162 -7.95 -11.43 -9.47
C ALA A 162 -6.59 -11.38 -8.75
N TYR A 163 -6.55 -11.21 -7.42
CA TYR A 163 -5.33 -11.41 -6.67
C TYR A 163 -4.89 -12.88 -6.66
N SER A 164 -3.59 -13.12 -6.58
CA SER A 164 -3.04 -14.46 -6.48
C SER A 164 -3.67 -15.23 -5.32
N MET A 165 -4.12 -16.43 -5.62
CA MET A 165 -4.72 -17.38 -4.66
C MET A 165 -3.66 -18.28 -4.03
N GLY A 166 -4.07 -19.17 -3.15
CA GLY A 166 -3.19 -20.14 -2.50
C GLY A 166 -2.64 -19.62 -1.18
N ALA A 167 -1.32 -19.62 -1.01
CA ALA A 167 -0.65 -19.23 0.23
C ALA A 167 -0.70 -17.71 0.52
N TRP A 168 -1.02 -16.90 -0.49
CA TRP A 168 -0.97 -15.45 -0.38
C TRP A 168 -2.12 -14.86 0.42
N ALA A 169 -1.78 -14.03 1.40
CA ALA A 169 -2.76 -13.37 2.29
C ALA A 169 -3.83 -12.58 1.53
N THR A 170 -3.43 -11.85 0.47
CA THR A 170 -4.30 -10.89 -0.20
C THR A 170 -5.47 -11.57 -0.91
N GLY A 171 -5.21 -12.58 -1.75
CA GLY A 171 -6.25 -13.17 -2.58
C GLY A 171 -7.36 -13.84 -1.76
N THR A 172 -6.99 -14.77 -0.89
CA THR A 172 -7.95 -15.54 -0.08
C THR A 172 -8.76 -14.62 0.85
N ASN A 173 -8.08 -13.71 1.57
CA ASN A 173 -8.73 -12.85 2.54
C ASN A 173 -9.62 -11.78 1.88
N THR A 174 -9.21 -11.24 0.71
CA THR A 174 -10.05 -10.32 -0.07
C THR A 174 -11.34 -11.00 -0.50
N GLY A 175 -11.27 -12.21 -1.06
CA GLY A 175 -12.46 -12.95 -1.48
C GLY A 175 -13.46 -13.17 -0.34
N ILE A 176 -12.98 -13.56 0.85
CA ILE A 176 -13.83 -13.78 2.04
C ILE A 176 -14.41 -12.44 2.54
N ALA A 177 -13.62 -11.38 2.55
CA ALA A 177 -14.08 -10.06 2.97
C ALA A 177 -15.19 -9.53 2.06
N MET A 178 -14.97 -9.58 0.74
CA MET A 178 -15.91 -9.07 -0.26
C MET A 178 -17.22 -9.87 -0.31
N ALA A 179 -17.19 -11.16 0.01
CA ALA A 179 -18.40 -12.00 0.09
C ALA A 179 -19.39 -11.53 1.18
N LYS A 180 -18.99 -10.62 2.07
CA LYS A 180 -19.89 -10.00 3.06
C LYS A 180 -20.77 -8.88 2.47
N ILE A 181 -20.39 -8.33 1.32
CA ILE A 181 -21.03 -7.14 0.73
C ILE A 181 -21.43 -7.31 -0.74
N ALA A 182 -20.96 -8.35 -1.41
CA ALA A 182 -21.13 -8.53 -2.85
C ALA A 182 -21.19 -10.01 -3.24
N MET A 183 -21.61 -10.28 -4.46
CA MET A 183 -21.34 -11.54 -5.13
C MET A 183 -19.84 -11.56 -5.50
N VAL A 184 -19.17 -12.69 -5.30
CA VAL A 184 -17.71 -12.79 -5.51
C VAL A 184 -17.35 -13.99 -6.36
N LYS A 185 -16.47 -13.79 -7.33
CA LYS A 185 -15.76 -14.87 -8.00
C LYS A 185 -14.25 -14.72 -7.81
N ASN A 186 -13.62 -15.70 -7.21
CA ASN A 186 -12.18 -15.79 -7.07
C ASN A 186 -11.62 -16.44 -8.33
N THR A 187 -11.08 -15.62 -9.24
CA THR A 187 -10.47 -16.10 -10.49
C THR A 187 -8.98 -16.35 -10.33
N GLY A 188 -8.35 -15.65 -9.38
CA GLY A 188 -6.93 -15.42 -9.49
C GLY A 188 -6.61 -14.53 -10.69
N PRO A 189 -5.33 -14.31 -11.00
CA PRO A 189 -4.87 -13.48 -12.10
C PRO A 189 -4.92 -14.23 -13.44
N ASP A 190 -6.10 -14.61 -13.85
CA ASP A 190 -6.38 -15.37 -15.05
C ASP A 190 -7.33 -14.56 -15.96
N LEU A 191 -6.76 -13.94 -16.98
CA LEU A 191 -7.48 -13.05 -17.91
C LEU A 191 -8.64 -13.79 -18.61
N ASP A 192 -8.42 -15.03 -19.04
CA ASP A 192 -9.45 -15.79 -19.76
C ASP A 192 -10.63 -16.09 -18.86
N LYS A 193 -10.41 -16.52 -17.62
CA LYS A 193 -11.47 -16.72 -16.63
C LYS A 193 -12.24 -15.44 -16.29
N ILE A 194 -11.57 -14.31 -16.29
CA ILE A 194 -12.23 -13.01 -16.05
C ILE A 194 -13.13 -12.68 -17.24
N VAL A 195 -12.61 -12.75 -18.47
CA VAL A 195 -13.39 -12.49 -19.69
C VAL A 195 -14.59 -13.43 -19.80
N ASP A 196 -14.39 -14.72 -19.57
CA ASP A 196 -15.50 -15.72 -19.57
C ASP A 196 -16.53 -15.41 -18.48
N THR A 197 -16.10 -14.93 -17.32
CA THR A 197 -17.02 -14.53 -16.24
C THR A 197 -17.86 -13.33 -16.66
N LEU A 198 -17.24 -12.29 -17.23
CA LEU A 198 -17.94 -11.12 -17.72
C LEU A 198 -18.96 -11.50 -18.81
N ARG A 199 -18.55 -12.30 -19.80
CA ARG A 199 -19.45 -12.78 -20.87
C ARG A 199 -20.62 -13.60 -20.32
N HIS A 200 -20.37 -14.47 -19.33
CA HIS A 200 -21.40 -15.33 -18.74
C HIS A 200 -22.47 -14.54 -17.97
N PHE A 201 -22.07 -13.57 -17.16
CA PHE A 201 -23.00 -12.81 -16.32
C PHE A 201 -23.57 -11.55 -16.97
N GLY A 202 -22.87 -11.04 -18.00
CA GLY A 202 -23.32 -9.89 -18.80
C GLY A 202 -23.24 -8.54 -18.08
N PRO A 203 -23.64 -7.45 -18.75
CA PRO A 203 -23.45 -6.08 -18.26
C PRO A 203 -24.48 -5.64 -17.18
N GLY A 204 -25.30 -6.55 -16.68
CA GLY A 204 -26.34 -6.23 -15.70
C GLY A 204 -25.84 -6.05 -14.25
N PHE A 205 -24.56 -6.04 -14.02
CA PHE A 205 -23.94 -5.86 -12.70
C PHE A 205 -22.97 -4.67 -12.72
N THR A 206 -22.69 -4.14 -11.54
CA THR A 206 -21.53 -3.30 -11.33
C THR A 206 -20.35 -4.20 -10.92
N TYR A 207 -19.32 -4.24 -11.72
CA TYR A 207 -18.14 -5.07 -11.48
C TYR A 207 -17.07 -4.29 -10.73
N LEU A 208 -16.49 -4.90 -9.69
CA LEU A 208 -15.30 -4.44 -9.03
C LEU A 208 -14.18 -5.47 -9.24
N VAL A 209 -13.20 -5.15 -10.05
CA VAL A 209 -12.04 -6.02 -10.28
C VAL A 209 -10.97 -5.68 -9.25
N SER A 210 -10.65 -6.67 -8.39
CA SER A 210 -9.60 -6.53 -7.38
C SER A 210 -8.33 -7.22 -7.88
N ALA A 211 -7.25 -6.44 -8.10
CA ALA A 211 -6.04 -6.94 -8.75
C ALA A 211 -4.77 -6.16 -8.33
N TYR A 212 -3.61 -6.61 -8.76
CA TYR A 212 -2.40 -5.78 -8.78
C TYR A 212 -2.51 -4.72 -9.88
N PRO A 213 -1.93 -3.52 -9.71
CA PRO A 213 -2.04 -2.45 -10.70
C PRO A 213 -1.65 -2.88 -12.13
N PRO A 214 -0.49 -3.55 -12.36
CA PRO A 214 -0.12 -4.01 -13.68
C PRO A 214 -1.11 -5.01 -14.30
N PHE A 215 -1.67 -5.92 -13.50
CA PHE A 215 -2.65 -6.87 -13.99
C PHE A 215 -3.98 -6.21 -14.38
N LEU A 216 -4.39 -5.15 -13.68
CA LEU A 216 -5.57 -4.38 -14.08
C LEU A 216 -5.36 -3.71 -15.45
N LYS A 217 -4.13 -3.21 -15.72
CA LYS A 217 -3.73 -2.73 -17.04
C LYS A 217 -3.82 -3.84 -18.09
N ASP A 218 -3.27 -5.01 -17.79
CA ASP A 218 -3.29 -6.14 -18.74
C ASP A 218 -4.72 -6.57 -19.06
N LEU A 219 -5.62 -6.56 -18.09
CA LEU A 219 -7.05 -6.83 -18.31
C LEU A 219 -7.70 -5.75 -19.21
N ARG A 220 -7.42 -4.47 -18.96
CA ARG A 220 -7.90 -3.38 -19.82
C ARG A 220 -7.45 -3.59 -21.26
N ASP A 221 -6.16 -3.84 -21.44
CA ASP A 221 -5.56 -4.02 -22.77
C ASP A 221 -6.11 -5.26 -23.49
N ARG A 222 -6.34 -6.35 -22.75
CA ARG A 222 -6.97 -7.57 -23.31
C ARG A 222 -8.41 -7.29 -23.77
N LEU A 223 -9.21 -6.59 -22.99
CA LEU A 223 -10.58 -6.25 -23.34
C LEU A 223 -10.63 -5.28 -24.54
N ASP A 224 -9.73 -4.28 -24.60
CA ASP A 224 -9.61 -3.40 -25.76
C ASP A 224 -9.25 -4.17 -27.04
N ALA A 225 -8.31 -5.12 -26.97
CA ALA A 225 -7.92 -5.96 -28.10
C ALA A 225 -9.06 -6.86 -28.61
N GLU A 226 -10.00 -7.22 -27.74
CA GLU A 226 -11.21 -7.98 -28.09
C GLU A 226 -12.36 -7.12 -28.58
N GLY A 227 -12.20 -5.79 -28.65
CA GLY A 227 -13.24 -4.85 -29.08
C GLY A 227 -14.39 -4.72 -28.10
N TRP A 228 -14.07 -4.68 -26.80
CA TRP A 228 -15.06 -4.64 -25.71
C TRP A 228 -15.92 -3.37 -25.76
N ASP A 229 -17.24 -3.54 -25.62
CA ASP A 229 -18.20 -2.42 -25.58
C ASP A 229 -18.24 -1.78 -24.18
N TRP A 230 -17.18 -1.06 -23.81
CA TRP A 230 -17.02 -0.45 -22.48
C TRP A 230 -18.24 0.37 -22.02
N PRO A 231 -18.89 1.18 -22.85
CA PRO A 231 -20.07 1.95 -22.43
C PRO A 231 -21.23 1.12 -21.90
N ALA A 232 -21.34 -0.15 -22.29
CA ALA A 232 -22.37 -1.05 -21.79
C ALA A 232 -22.07 -1.59 -20.37
N TRP A 233 -20.83 -1.42 -19.87
CA TRP A 233 -20.35 -2.05 -18.64
C TRP A 233 -20.05 -1.03 -17.55
N ARG A 234 -20.43 -1.34 -16.32
CA ARG A 234 -20.04 -0.58 -15.14
C ARG A 234 -18.90 -1.32 -14.45
N MET A 235 -17.69 -0.87 -14.64
CA MET A 235 -16.49 -1.53 -14.12
C MET A 235 -15.65 -0.56 -13.31
N HIS A 236 -15.22 -1.02 -12.12
CA HIS A 236 -14.30 -0.33 -11.22
C HIS A 236 -13.09 -1.19 -10.93
N GLY A 237 -11.96 -0.58 -10.62
CA GLY A 237 -10.74 -1.24 -10.16
C GLY A 237 -10.48 -1.01 -8.68
N LEU A 238 -10.10 -2.06 -7.96
CA LEU A 238 -9.52 -1.99 -6.61
C LEU A 238 -8.15 -2.64 -6.65
N VAL A 239 -7.12 -1.83 -6.59
CA VAL A 239 -5.75 -2.32 -6.68
C VAL A 239 -5.04 -2.28 -5.33
N GLY A 240 -3.97 -3.05 -5.19
CA GLY A 240 -3.15 -3.07 -3.99
C GLY A 240 -1.99 -4.05 -4.10
N GLY A 241 -1.14 -4.05 -3.06
CA GLY A 241 0.06 -4.87 -3.04
C GLY A 241 1.29 -4.17 -3.64
N GLU A 242 1.08 -3.18 -4.50
CA GLU A 242 2.10 -2.31 -5.09
C GLU A 242 1.60 -0.88 -5.15
N GLY A 243 2.51 0.08 -5.37
CA GLY A 243 2.16 1.46 -5.64
C GLY A 243 1.42 1.59 -6.97
N MET A 244 0.64 2.65 -7.10
CA MET A 244 -0.02 3.03 -8.35
C MET A 244 0.26 4.50 -8.63
N THR A 245 0.83 4.80 -9.78
CA THR A 245 1.01 6.17 -10.23
C THR A 245 -0.27 6.76 -10.76
N GLU A 246 -0.38 8.10 -10.79
CA GLU A 246 -1.55 8.73 -11.40
C GLU A 246 -1.59 8.51 -12.91
N ALA A 247 -0.42 8.42 -13.57
CA ALA A 247 -0.36 8.11 -14.99
C ALA A 247 -0.94 6.73 -15.32
N LEU A 248 -0.59 5.69 -14.55
CA LEU A 248 -1.19 4.36 -14.71
C LEU A 248 -2.69 4.36 -14.35
N ARG A 249 -3.08 5.13 -13.32
CA ARG A 249 -4.48 5.31 -12.95
C ARG A 249 -5.28 5.93 -14.09
N ASP A 250 -4.80 7.05 -14.66
CA ASP A 250 -5.45 7.74 -15.76
C ASP A 250 -5.59 6.82 -16.97
N TYR A 251 -4.54 6.06 -17.29
CA TYR A 251 -4.59 5.04 -18.33
C TYR A 251 -5.69 4.01 -18.10
N CYS A 252 -5.83 3.51 -16.87
CA CYS A 252 -6.90 2.57 -16.55
C CYS A 252 -8.29 3.24 -16.52
N GLU A 253 -8.39 4.47 -16.00
CA GLU A 253 -9.66 5.21 -15.87
C GLU A 253 -10.20 5.74 -17.22
N GLU A 254 -9.45 5.65 -18.33
CA GLU A 254 -10.04 5.79 -19.67
C GLU A 254 -11.13 4.74 -19.95
N ARG A 255 -11.10 3.62 -19.24
CA ARG A 255 -11.99 2.46 -19.42
C ARG A 255 -12.78 2.11 -18.17
N PHE A 256 -12.12 2.07 -17.02
CA PHE A 256 -12.77 1.85 -15.74
C PHE A 256 -13.37 3.15 -15.21
N LEU A 257 -14.53 3.06 -14.58
CA LEU A 257 -15.21 4.24 -14.01
C LEU A 257 -14.40 4.88 -12.89
N THR A 258 -13.76 4.08 -12.04
CA THR A 258 -12.81 4.52 -11.03
C THR A 258 -11.79 3.42 -10.75
N VAL A 259 -10.57 3.81 -10.39
CA VAL A 259 -9.56 2.90 -9.86
C VAL A 259 -9.06 3.45 -8.53
N ARG A 260 -9.15 2.65 -7.47
CA ARG A 260 -8.74 3.01 -6.12
C ARG A 260 -7.75 2.00 -5.59
N SER A 261 -6.81 2.46 -4.78
CA SER A 261 -5.77 1.63 -4.19
C SER A 261 -6.06 1.33 -2.72
N GLY A 262 -5.72 0.12 -2.28
CA GLY A 262 -5.71 -0.28 -0.89
C GLY A 262 -4.29 -0.51 -0.40
N TYR A 263 -3.99 -0.05 0.82
CA TYR A 263 -2.72 -0.29 1.48
C TYR A 263 -2.84 -1.42 2.50
N GLY A 264 -1.91 -2.33 2.43
CA GLY A 264 -1.75 -3.43 3.37
C GLY A 264 -0.42 -4.13 3.17
N ALA A 265 -0.02 -4.91 4.14
CA ALA A 265 1.22 -5.66 4.09
C ALA A 265 1.02 -7.05 4.69
N SER A 266 1.63 -8.07 4.09
CA SER A 266 1.59 -9.44 4.61
C SER A 266 2.14 -9.56 6.03
N ASP A 267 3.10 -8.71 6.37
CA ASP A 267 3.70 -8.63 7.71
C ASP A 267 2.69 -8.17 8.78
N LEU A 268 1.74 -7.35 8.41
CA LEU A 268 0.73 -6.75 9.29
C LEU A 268 -0.65 -7.34 9.03
N THR A 269 -1.33 -6.78 8.05
CA THR A 269 -2.68 -7.15 7.65
C THR A 269 -2.98 -6.58 6.27
N ILE A 270 -3.95 -7.16 5.56
CA ILE A 270 -4.54 -6.51 4.40
C ILE A 270 -5.52 -5.41 4.85
N GLY A 271 -5.64 -4.34 4.08
CA GLY A 271 -6.62 -3.28 4.34
C GLY A 271 -6.31 -2.43 5.57
N ILE A 272 -5.07 -1.98 5.73
CA ILE A 272 -4.66 -0.98 6.72
C ILE A 272 -5.32 0.36 6.40
N GLY A 273 -5.27 0.76 5.12
CA GLY A 273 -5.86 1.98 4.59
C GLY A 273 -6.38 1.81 3.18
N GLY A 274 -7.13 2.76 2.69
CA GLY A 274 -7.63 2.78 1.32
C GLY A 274 -7.79 4.19 0.79
N GLU A 275 -7.69 4.33 -0.52
CA GLU A 275 -7.96 5.59 -1.20
C GLU A 275 -9.45 5.91 -1.22
N THR A 276 -9.76 7.18 -1.17
CA THR A 276 -11.09 7.77 -1.37
C THR A 276 -11.03 8.76 -2.52
N ASP A 277 -12.17 9.25 -2.99
CA ASP A 277 -12.16 10.31 -4.01
C ASP A 277 -11.40 11.56 -3.52
N LEU A 278 -11.49 11.85 -2.22
CA LEU A 278 -10.71 12.95 -1.62
C LEU A 278 -9.20 12.72 -1.72
N THR A 279 -8.72 11.51 -1.41
CA THR A 279 -7.27 11.24 -1.40
C THR A 279 -6.68 11.16 -2.80
N VAL A 280 -7.42 10.61 -3.77
CA VAL A 280 -7.01 10.62 -5.18
C VAL A 280 -7.02 12.04 -5.74
N TRP A 281 -8.09 12.81 -5.46
CA TRP A 281 -8.13 14.22 -5.82
C TRP A 281 -6.95 15.00 -5.22
N LEU A 282 -6.69 14.83 -3.92
CA LEU A 282 -5.59 15.51 -3.24
C LEU A 282 -4.25 15.19 -3.90
N ARG A 283 -3.99 13.90 -4.17
CA ARG A 283 -2.74 13.48 -4.80
C ARG A 283 -2.55 14.14 -6.18
N ARG A 284 -3.61 14.21 -7.00
CA ARG A 284 -3.60 14.90 -8.30
C ARG A 284 -3.37 16.41 -8.15
N ALA A 285 -3.98 17.04 -7.15
CA ALA A 285 -3.79 18.45 -6.86
C ALA A 285 -2.33 18.76 -6.43
N LEU A 286 -1.73 17.89 -5.60
CA LEU A 286 -0.32 18.01 -5.21
C LEU A 286 0.66 17.90 -6.39
N LEU A 287 0.30 17.19 -7.46
CA LEU A 287 1.10 17.13 -8.69
C LEU A 287 1.03 18.42 -9.51
N GLN A 288 -0.06 19.18 -9.39
CA GLN A 288 -0.34 20.36 -10.20
C GLN A 288 0.05 21.67 -9.51
N ASP A 289 0.04 21.71 -8.18
CA ASP A 289 0.19 22.92 -7.39
C ASP A 289 1.30 22.76 -6.35
N HIS A 290 2.36 23.56 -6.56
CA HIS A 290 3.53 23.55 -5.69
C HIS A 290 3.21 24.11 -4.29
N ASP A 291 2.41 25.19 -4.20
CA ASP A 291 2.12 25.84 -2.92
C ASP A 291 1.23 24.95 -2.06
N LEU A 292 0.24 24.26 -2.67
CA LEU A 292 -0.54 23.25 -1.99
C LEU A 292 0.35 22.08 -1.54
N ARG A 293 1.29 21.65 -2.37
CA ARG A 293 2.23 20.58 -2.02
C ARG A 293 3.09 20.97 -0.81
N GLU A 294 3.68 22.14 -0.80
CA GLU A 294 4.44 22.63 0.36
C GLU A 294 3.57 22.75 1.62
N ALA A 295 2.33 23.20 1.47
CA ALA A 295 1.41 23.32 2.60
C ALA A 295 1.01 21.96 3.21
N VAL A 296 0.93 20.92 2.39
CA VAL A 296 0.53 19.56 2.83
C VAL A 296 1.74 18.72 3.23
N LEU A 297 2.81 18.74 2.42
CA LEU A 297 3.98 17.86 2.59
C LEU A 297 5.13 18.55 3.33
N GLY A 298 5.09 19.88 3.49
CA GLY A 298 6.20 20.66 4.02
C GLY A 298 7.19 21.09 2.93
N PRO A 299 8.05 22.08 3.25
CA PRO A 299 8.98 22.65 2.30
C PRO A 299 10.02 21.64 1.83
N GLY A 300 10.34 21.65 0.54
CA GLY A 300 11.40 20.84 -0.06
C GLY A 300 11.02 19.39 -0.38
N GLU A 301 9.81 18.92 -0.05
CA GLU A 301 9.38 17.57 -0.47
C GLU A 301 8.91 17.59 -1.93
N SER A 302 9.66 16.91 -2.80
CA SER A 302 9.36 16.81 -4.24
C SER A 302 8.54 15.57 -4.61
N ARG A 303 8.60 14.53 -3.79
CA ARG A 303 7.91 13.26 -4.04
C ARG A 303 6.41 13.41 -3.80
N THR A 304 5.62 12.70 -4.59
CA THR A 304 4.17 12.63 -4.40
C THR A 304 3.78 11.28 -3.80
N PRO A 305 3.40 11.24 -2.51
CA PRO A 305 3.06 9.99 -1.84
C PRO A 305 1.76 9.39 -2.36
N MET A 306 1.59 8.07 -2.18
CA MET A 306 0.25 7.47 -2.12
C MET A 306 -0.47 8.00 -0.88
N ILE A 307 -1.75 8.34 -1.01
CA ILE A 307 -2.52 8.93 0.09
C ILE A 307 -3.71 8.03 0.43
N PHE A 308 -3.71 7.52 1.65
CA PHE A 308 -4.77 6.63 2.13
C PHE A 308 -5.48 7.23 3.35
N GLN A 309 -6.74 6.90 3.53
CA GLN A 309 -7.40 7.06 4.83
C GLN A 309 -7.35 5.74 5.58
N TYR A 310 -7.11 5.79 6.89
CA TYR A 310 -7.01 4.59 7.74
C TYR A 310 -7.80 4.75 9.05
N ASN A 311 -8.22 3.63 9.62
CA ASN A 311 -8.94 3.65 10.89
C ASN A 311 -7.99 3.43 12.07
N PRO A 312 -7.64 4.47 12.84
CA PRO A 312 -6.68 4.35 13.94
C PRO A 312 -7.21 3.51 15.12
N LEU A 313 -8.52 3.26 15.20
CA LEU A 313 -9.09 2.36 16.19
C LEU A 313 -8.79 0.88 15.89
N GLU A 314 -8.54 0.53 14.63
CA GLU A 314 -8.17 -0.84 14.21
C GLU A 314 -6.64 -0.99 14.14
N THR A 315 -5.99 0.01 13.57
CA THR A 315 -4.55 0.02 13.32
C THR A 315 -3.99 1.37 13.72
N TYR A 316 -3.25 1.41 14.82
CA TYR A 316 -2.58 2.63 15.25
C TYR A 316 -1.26 2.79 14.52
N LEU A 317 -1.09 3.91 13.84
CA LEU A 317 0.11 4.26 13.10
C LEU A 317 0.87 5.37 13.81
N GLU A 318 2.20 5.31 13.74
CA GLU A 318 3.15 6.31 14.20
C GLU A 318 4.25 6.45 13.15
N THR A 319 4.99 7.53 13.19
CA THR A 319 6.24 7.68 12.44
C THR A 319 7.40 7.93 13.39
N THR A 320 8.57 7.40 13.07
CA THR A 320 9.82 7.77 13.75
C THR A 320 10.27 9.18 13.34
N GLU A 321 11.30 9.70 13.99
CA GLU A 321 11.92 10.99 13.60
C GLU A 321 12.47 10.95 12.16
N ASP A 322 12.91 9.76 11.71
CA ASP A 322 13.41 9.52 10.34
C ASP A 322 12.28 9.19 9.34
N GLY A 323 11.00 9.36 9.71
CA GLY A 323 9.86 9.11 8.83
C GLY A 323 9.48 7.64 8.64
N GLN A 324 10.08 6.69 9.37
CA GLN A 324 9.75 5.28 9.26
C GLN A 324 8.38 4.98 9.87
N LEU A 325 7.54 4.25 9.13
CA LEU A 325 6.20 3.88 9.57
C LEU A 325 6.22 2.76 10.62
N LEU A 326 5.67 3.04 11.79
CA LEU A 326 5.42 2.07 12.83
C LEU A 326 3.93 1.75 12.95
N CYS A 327 3.63 0.47 13.13
CA CYS A 327 2.27 -0.02 13.22
C CYS A 327 2.03 -0.81 14.50
N THR A 328 0.96 -0.49 15.22
CA THR A 328 0.45 -1.31 16.33
C THR A 328 -0.95 -1.82 15.98
N LEU A 329 -1.09 -3.13 15.80
CA LEU A 329 -2.40 -3.76 15.64
C LEU A 329 -3.09 -3.81 17.00
N THR A 330 -4.12 -2.99 17.18
CA THR A 330 -4.75 -2.77 18.49
C THR A 330 -5.73 -3.86 18.88
N SER A 331 -6.23 -4.66 17.94
CA SER A 331 -7.17 -5.74 18.24
C SER A 331 -6.59 -6.76 19.24
N THR A 332 -7.36 -7.06 20.27
CA THR A 332 -7.01 -8.11 21.23
C THR A 332 -7.10 -9.51 20.65
N ALA A 333 -7.67 -9.66 19.46
CA ALA A 333 -7.79 -10.93 18.74
C ALA A 333 -6.52 -11.33 18.00
N VAL A 334 -5.58 -10.41 17.78
CA VAL A 334 -4.32 -10.69 17.07
C VAL A 334 -3.53 -11.76 17.80
N LEU A 335 -3.26 -12.87 17.11
CA LEU A 335 -2.58 -14.04 17.69
C LEU A 335 -1.12 -13.73 18.00
N SER A 336 -0.40 -13.14 17.04
CA SER A 336 0.97 -12.67 17.17
C SER A 336 1.00 -11.14 17.11
N PRO A 337 0.89 -10.43 18.27
CA PRO A 337 0.74 -8.99 18.27
C PRO A 337 1.87 -8.25 17.58
N LYS A 338 1.52 -7.29 16.73
CA LYS A 338 2.43 -6.33 16.13
C LYS A 338 2.46 -5.09 17.01
N LEU A 339 3.60 -4.83 17.62
CA LEU A 339 3.77 -3.84 18.69
C LEU A 339 4.84 -2.84 18.25
N ARG A 340 4.40 -1.64 17.84
CA ARG A 340 5.27 -0.62 17.22
C ARG A 340 6.16 -1.25 16.13
N TYR A 341 5.53 -2.01 15.26
CA TYR A 341 6.23 -2.79 14.23
C TYR A 341 6.65 -1.88 13.08
N ASN A 342 7.96 -1.77 12.86
CA ASN A 342 8.55 -1.09 11.72
C ASN A 342 8.46 -2.00 10.48
N ILE A 343 7.70 -1.54 9.49
CA ILE A 343 7.49 -2.28 8.24
C ILE A 343 8.56 -1.96 7.18
N GLY A 344 9.34 -0.89 7.39
CA GLY A 344 10.34 -0.40 6.45
C GLY A 344 9.81 0.55 5.39
N ASP A 345 8.58 1.01 5.53
CA ASP A 345 8.00 2.05 4.67
C ASP A 345 8.25 3.44 5.27
N GLU A 346 8.45 4.43 4.40
CA GLU A 346 8.51 5.84 4.77
C GLU A 346 7.13 6.48 4.62
N ALA A 347 6.70 7.21 5.63
CA ALA A 347 5.37 7.82 5.65
C ALA A 347 5.31 9.10 6.48
N ARG A 348 4.26 9.89 6.24
CA ARG A 348 3.78 10.96 7.14
C ARG A 348 2.32 10.72 7.47
N LEU A 349 1.91 11.16 8.65
CA LEU A 349 0.53 11.07 9.11
C LEU A 349 -0.04 12.48 9.21
N MET A 350 -1.29 12.65 8.78
CA MET A 350 -2.00 13.93 8.86
C MET A 350 -3.42 13.70 9.37
N ASP A 351 -3.85 14.48 10.34
CA ASP A 351 -5.25 14.46 10.75
C ASP A 351 -6.14 15.10 9.68
N TRP A 352 -7.36 14.58 9.53
CA TRP A 352 -8.31 15.15 8.56
C TRP A 352 -8.62 16.63 8.85
N HIS A 353 -8.64 17.04 10.12
CA HIS A 353 -8.92 18.41 10.51
C HIS A 353 -7.77 19.35 10.12
N ASP A 354 -6.52 18.87 10.15
CA ASP A 354 -5.34 19.61 9.69
C ASP A 354 -5.39 19.80 8.18
N LEU A 355 -5.68 18.73 7.42
CA LEU A 355 -5.92 18.86 5.97
C LEU A 355 -7.02 19.87 5.68
N ALA A 356 -8.16 19.78 6.39
CA ALA A 356 -9.26 20.72 6.22
C ALA A 356 -8.89 22.17 6.58
N ALA A 357 -7.93 22.37 7.49
CA ALA A 357 -7.38 23.70 7.81
C ALA A 357 -6.52 24.22 6.67
N VAL A 358 -5.61 23.39 6.12
CA VAL A 358 -4.81 23.75 4.94
C VAL A 358 -5.70 24.12 3.76
N LEU A 359 -6.69 23.29 3.42
CA LEU A 359 -7.60 23.54 2.29
C LEU A 359 -8.44 24.83 2.47
N ARG A 360 -8.75 25.21 3.72
CA ARG A 360 -9.43 26.51 3.98
C ARG A 360 -8.55 27.71 3.67
N SER A 361 -7.24 27.58 3.73
CA SER A 361 -6.30 28.66 3.37
C SER A 361 -6.01 28.74 1.86
N GLN A 362 -6.53 27.78 1.07
CA GLN A 362 -6.33 27.66 -0.38
C GLN A 362 -7.68 27.80 -1.11
N PRO A 363 -8.17 29.02 -1.39
CA PRO A 363 -9.54 29.25 -1.91
C PRO A 363 -9.87 28.49 -3.19
N GLU A 364 -8.91 28.35 -4.10
CA GLU A 364 -9.04 27.69 -5.39
C GLU A 364 -9.32 26.19 -5.26
N TRP A 365 -8.83 25.56 -4.20
CA TRP A 365 -8.99 24.13 -3.96
C TRP A 365 -10.19 23.75 -3.10
N GLN A 366 -10.86 24.74 -2.46
CA GLN A 366 -11.98 24.47 -1.54
C GLN A 366 -13.17 23.77 -2.22
N ALA A 367 -13.56 24.22 -3.41
CA ALA A 367 -14.73 23.66 -4.11
C ALA A 367 -14.43 22.24 -4.63
N PRO A 368 -13.34 21.96 -5.35
CA PRO A 368 -12.96 20.62 -5.77
C PRO A 368 -12.78 19.63 -4.58
N ALA A 369 -12.13 20.09 -3.50
CA ALA A 369 -11.95 19.28 -2.30
C ALA A 369 -13.28 18.88 -1.65
N ARG A 370 -14.23 19.83 -1.58
CA ARG A 370 -15.57 19.58 -1.01
C ARG A 370 -16.36 18.59 -1.85
N GLU A 371 -16.27 18.68 -3.17
CA GLU A 371 -16.92 17.74 -4.08
C GLU A 371 -16.36 16.33 -3.91
N ALA A 372 -15.04 16.19 -3.95
CA ALA A 372 -14.36 14.92 -3.74
C ALA A 372 -14.67 14.32 -2.36
N PHE A 373 -14.64 15.14 -1.30
CA PHE A 373 -15.00 14.71 0.06
C PHE A 373 -16.45 14.20 0.16
N ALA A 374 -17.39 14.86 -0.52
CA ALA A 374 -18.82 14.52 -0.42
C ALA A 374 -19.13 13.10 -0.92
N LYS A 375 -18.28 12.54 -1.78
CA LYS A 375 -18.48 11.17 -2.32
C LYS A 375 -18.55 10.13 -1.21
N GLN A 376 -17.62 10.12 -0.26
CA GLN A 376 -17.62 9.19 0.87
C GLN A 376 -17.92 9.86 2.22
N GLY A 377 -17.60 11.14 2.39
CA GLY A 377 -17.73 11.89 3.64
C GLY A 377 -16.86 11.36 4.77
N MET A 378 -15.73 10.72 4.43
CA MET A 378 -14.85 10.07 5.38
C MET A 378 -13.90 11.08 6.04
N LYS A 379 -13.89 11.11 7.38
CA LYS A 379 -13.08 12.03 8.21
C LYS A 379 -11.91 11.33 8.91
N LEU A 380 -11.57 10.13 8.49
CA LEU A 380 -10.43 9.40 9.03
C LEU A 380 -9.11 10.13 8.71
N PRO A 381 -8.09 9.99 9.57
CA PRO A 381 -6.77 10.52 9.28
C PRO A 381 -6.14 9.93 8.02
N LEU A 382 -5.16 10.65 7.50
CA LEU A 382 -4.47 10.32 6.27
C LEU A 382 -3.10 9.70 6.57
N LEU A 383 -2.76 8.70 5.78
CA LEU A 383 -1.43 8.11 5.66
C LEU A 383 -0.87 8.55 4.30
N LEU A 384 0.18 9.35 4.32
CA LEU A 384 0.95 9.76 3.15
C LEU A 384 2.15 8.81 3.05
N LEU A 385 2.07 7.87 2.13
CA LEU A 385 3.04 6.78 1.99
C LEU A 385 3.99 7.07 0.83
N PHE A 386 5.28 7.23 1.12
CA PHE A 386 6.31 7.51 0.11
C PHE A 386 6.89 6.23 -0.50
N GLY A 387 6.65 5.08 0.11
CA GLY A 387 7.14 3.78 -0.32
C GLY A 387 8.24 3.26 0.60
N ARG A 388 9.03 2.32 0.11
CA ARG A 388 10.14 1.75 0.88
C ARG A 388 11.34 2.69 0.88
N ALA A 389 11.91 2.89 2.05
CA ALA A 389 13.10 3.74 2.21
C ALA A 389 14.34 3.20 1.45
N ASP A 390 14.36 1.90 1.15
CA ASP A 390 15.46 1.21 0.44
C ASP A 390 15.24 1.05 -1.08
N ALA A 391 14.17 1.65 -1.64
CA ALA A 391 13.78 1.50 -3.04
C ALA A 391 14.11 2.75 -3.88
N THR A 392 15.35 3.19 -3.89
CA THR A 392 15.78 4.36 -4.65
C THR A 392 17.12 4.16 -5.33
N ILE A 393 17.31 4.80 -6.48
CA ILE A 393 18.62 4.96 -7.13
C ILE A 393 19.03 6.42 -7.02
N SER A 394 20.21 6.68 -6.46
CA SER A 394 20.77 8.04 -6.42
C SER A 394 21.51 8.34 -7.71
N PHE A 395 21.10 9.38 -8.41
CA PHE A 395 21.71 9.83 -9.65
C PHE A 395 21.65 11.35 -9.78
N MET A 396 22.73 11.98 -10.19
CA MET A 396 22.84 13.44 -10.33
C MET A 396 22.42 14.22 -9.06
N GLY A 397 22.76 13.69 -7.86
CA GLY A 397 22.38 14.33 -6.59
C GLY A 397 20.89 14.22 -6.23
N ALA A 398 20.07 13.60 -7.06
CA ALA A 398 18.65 13.32 -6.80
C ALA A 398 18.42 11.82 -6.64
N ASN A 399 17.30 11.46 -6.04
CA ASN A 399 16.84 10.08 -5.96
C ASN A 399 15.82 9.80 -7.06
N ILE A 400 16.04 8.74 -7.83
CA ILE A 400 15.09 8.22 -8.83
C ILE A 400 14.34 7.05 -8.21
N TYR A 401 13.02 7.12 -8.23
CA TYR A 401 12.13 6.08 -7.72
C TYR A 401 11.49 5.32 -8.88
N PRO A 402 11.12 4.05 -8.71
CA PRO A 402 10.35 3.31 -9.73
C PRO A 402 9.07 4.04 -10.18
N GLN A 403 8.43 4.77 -9.26
CA GLN A 403 7.24 5.57 -9.56
C GLN A 403 7.53 6.72 -10.53
N ASP A 404 8.73 7.30 -10.50
CA ASP A 404 9.13 8.35 -11.44
C ASP A 404 9.26 7.80 -12.85
N VAL A 405 9.86 6.61 -12.98
CA VAL A 405 9.94 5.88 -14.25
C VAL A 405 8.54 5.53 -14.74
N GLU A 406 7.68 5.01 -13.89
CA GLU A 406 6.30 4.64 -14.23
C GLU A 406 5.49 5.85 -14.70
N ASN A 407 5.61 7.00 -14.04
CA ASN A 407 4.99 8.25 -14.47
C ASN A 407 5.49 8.70 -15.84
N GLY A 408 6.80 8.62 -16.11
CA GLY A 408 7.37 8.93 -17.41
C GLY A 408 6.88 8.00 -18.52
N LEU A 409 6.72 6.70 -18.22
CA LEU A 409 6.24 5.68 -19.17
C LEU A 409 4.79 5.91 -19.60
N TYR A 410 3.87 6.11 -18.61
CA TYR A 410 2.43 6.14 -18.88
C TYR A 410 1.88 7.50 -19.30
N THR A 411 2.72 8.52 -19.44
CA THR A 411 2.30 9.82 -20.02
C THR A 411 1.88 9.73 -21.49
N ASP A 412 2.39 8.73 -22.25
CA ASP A 412 1.93 8.44 -23.61
C ASP A 412 1.22 7.07 -23.65
N PRO A 413 -0.11 7.03 -23.92
CA PRO A 413 -0.86 5.79 -24.01
C PRO A 413 -0.34 4.80 -25.08
N ARG A 414 0.31 5.29 -26.14
CA ARG A 414 0.87 4.43 -27.19
C ARG A 414 2.08 3.67 -26.68
N ARG A 415 2.94 4.32 -25.89
CA ARG A 415 4.07 3.67 -25.18
C ARG A 415 3.55 2.66 -24.15
N ALA A 416 2.60 3.09 -23.35
CA ALA A 416 1.97 2.25 -22.34
C ALA A 416 1.40 0.94 -22.91
N ALA A 417 0.83 1.01 -24.12
CA ALA A 417 0.25 -0.16 -24.80
C ALA A 417 1.29 -1.19 -25.28
N GLN A 418 2.54 -0.79 -25.49
CA GLN A 418 3.61 -1.67 -25.97
C GLN A 418 4.39 -2.35 -24.83
N ILE A 419 4.40 -1.73 -23.63
CA ILE A 419 5.21 -2.15 -22.51
C ILE A 419 4.41 -3.05 -21.58
N GLY A 420 4.92 -4.24 -21.32
CA GLY A 420 4.38 -5.20 -20.37
C GLY A 420 4.87 -4.93 -18.95
N SER A 421 6.18 -4.68 -18.78
CA SER A 421 6.82 -4.49 -17.48
C SER A 421 8.05 -3.61 -17.59
N PHE A 422 8.58 -3.16 -16.44
CA PHE A 422 9.90 -2.54 -16.37
C PHE A 422 10.61 -2.90 -15.07
N THR A 423 11.93 -2.77 -15.06
CA THR A 423 12.74 -2.78 -13.83
C THR A 423 13.83 -1.73 -13.94
N LEU A 424 14.24 -1.17 -12.80
CA LEU A 424 15.27 -0.16 -12.69
C LEU A 424 16.50 -0.76 -12.01
N THR A 425 17.67 -0.62 -12.60
CA THR A 425 18.96 -1.09 -12.06
C THR A 425 19.94 0.05 -12.00
N LEU A 426 20.96 -0.11 -11.16
CA LEU A 426 22.16 0.72 -11.19
C LEU A 426 23.29 -0.14 -11.73
N GLU A 427 23.77 0.18 -12.92
CA GLU A 427 24.77 -0.61 -13.64
C GLU A 427 26.08 0.16 -13.77
N ASP A 428 27.20 -0.56 -13.81
CA ASP A 428 28.49 0.04 -14.08
C ASP A 428 28.54 0.52 -15.53
N VAL A 429 29.13 1.70 -15.75
CA VAL A 429 29.33 2.23 -17.11
C VAL A 429 30.34 1.36 -17.85
N GLU A 430 30.03 0.94 -19.06
CA GLU A 430 30.89 0.11 -19.88
C GLU A 430 32.26 0.76 -20.05
N GLY A 431 33.31 0.07 -19.60
CA GLY A 431 34.69 0.55 -19.62
C GLY A 431 35.11 1.43 -18.43
N ASP A 432 34.21 1.74 -17.49
CA ASP A 432 34.53 2.51 -16.29
C ASP A 432 33.76 2.00 -15.06
N ALA A 433 34.30 0.99 -14.39
CA ALA A 433 33.70 0.42 -13.17
C ALA A 433 33.66 1.40 -11.96
N THR A 434 34.17 2.62 -12.09
CA THR A 434 34.05 3.65 -11.06
C THR A 434 32.82 4.53 -11.21
N ARG A 435 32.12 4.41 -12.35
CA ARG A 435 30.90 5.16 -12.64
C ARG A 435 29.73 4.21 -12.78
N GLN A 436 28.62 4.57 -12.15
CA GLN A 436 27.35 3.86 -12.27
C GLN A 436 26.30 4.74 -12.95
N GLN A 437 25.40 4.10 -13.70
CA GLN A 437 24.31 4.75 -14.40
C GLN A 437 22.98 4.03 -14.12
N PRO A 438 21.88 4.76 -13.97
CA PRO A 438 20.56 4.16 -13.93
C PRO A 438 20.24 3.50 -15.27
N THR A 439 19.82 2.25 -15.23
CA THR A 439 19.34 1.53 -16.40
C THR A 439 17.88 1.13 -16.21
N ILE A 440 17.03 1.58 -17.11
CA ILE A 440 15.63 1.21 -17.19
C ILE A 440 15.52 0.07 -18.20
N HIS A 441 15.17 -1.11 -17.73
CA HIS A 441 14.87 -2.25 -18.60
C HIS A 441 13.37 -2.28 -18.83
N LEU A 442 12.97 -2.31 -20.11
CA LEU A 442 11.58 -2.41 -20.54
C LEU A 442 11.33 -3.81 -21.09
N GLU A 443 10.27 -4.45 -20.66
CA GLU A 443 9.75 -5.68 -21.24
C GLU A 443 8.63 -5.34 -22.21
N LEU A 444 8.74 -5.74 -23.45
CA LEU A 444 7.63 -5.64 -24.41
C LEU A 444 6.49 -6.57 -24.00
N ARG A 445 5.27 -6.15 -24.26
CA ARG A 445 4.10 -6.99 -24.04
C ARG A 445 4.15 -8.21 -24.98
N GLU A 446 3.64 -9.33 -24.51
CA GLU A 446 3.54 -10.54 -25.32
C GLU A 446 2.78 -10.28 -26.64
N GLY A 447 3.38 -10.70 -27.74
CA GLY A 447 2.85 -10.46 -29.10
C GLY A 447 3.24 -9.14 -29.73
N VAL A 448 3.91 -8.22 -29.01
CA VAL A 448 4.51 -7.01 -29.60
C VAL A 448 5.91 -7.35 -30.10
N ALA A 449 6.17 -7.13 -31.37
CA ALA A 449 7.49 -7.28 -31.99
C ALA A 449 7.91 -5.94 -32.60
N LEU A 450 9.09 -5.46 -32.21
CA LEU A 450 9.71 -4.24 -32.71
C LEU A 450 11.03 -4.58 -33.39
N ASP A 451 11.31 -3.93 -34.51
CA ASP A 451 12.65 -3.95 -35.12
C ASP A 451 13.62 -3.06 -34.32
N ASP A 452 14.89 -3.07 -34.67
CA ASP A 452 15.92 -2.36 -33.95
C ASP A 452 15.70 -0.83 -33.94
N GLU A 453 15.20 -0.26 -35.03
CA GLU A 453 14.90 1.18 -35.15
C GLU A 453 13.74 1.57 -34.23
N ALA A 454 12.65 0.81 -34.23
CA ALA A 454 11.50 1.04 -33.33
C ALA A 454 11.83 0.82 -31.86
N ARG A 455 12.77 -0.08 -31.53
CA ARG A 455 13.28 -0.27 -30.16
C ARG A 455 14.08 0.95 -29.69
N GLU A 456 14.93 1.49 -30.55
CA GLU A 456 15.75 2.67 -30.24
C GLU A 456 14.87 3.93 -30.10
N GLU A 457 13.85 4.08 -30.96
CA GLU A 457 12.84 5.13 -30.84
C GLU A 457 12.08 5.02 -29.51
N LEU A 458 11.57 3.84 -29.17
CA LEU A 458 10.88 3.61 -27.89
C LEU A 458 11.78 3.90 -26.69
N ALA A 459 13.04 3.47 -26.74
CA ALA A 459 14.01 3.71 -25.66
C ALA A 459 14.28 5.21 -25.47
N THR A 460 14.41 5.95 -26.57
CA THR A 460 14.62 7.40 -26.55
C THR A 460 13.40 8.13 -25.99
N ASP A 461 12.21 7.80 -26.48
CA ASP A 461 10.95 8.38 -26.05
C ASP A 461 10.69 8.17 -24.54
N VAL A 462 11.03 6.97 -24.03
CA VAL A 462 10.88 6.66 -22.60
C VAL A 462 11.88 7.44 -21.78
N ARG A 463 13.14 7.52 -22.20
CA ARG A 463 14.16 8.32 -21.53
C ARG A 463 13.73 9.78 -21.41
N GLU A 464 13.32 10.38 -22.54
CA GLU A 464 12.85 11.77 -22.55
C GLU A 464 11.64 11.97 -21.64
N GLY A 465 10.65 11.06 -21.65
CA GLY A 465 9.49 11.13 -20.78
C GLY A 465 9.84 11.06 -19.28
N VAL A 466 10.81 10.23 -18.90
CA VAL A 466 11.29 10.11 -17.53
C VAL A 466 12.09 11.35 -17.11
N VAL A 467 12.98 11.84 -17.97
CA VAL A 467 13.77 13.06 -17.72
C VAL A 467 12.85 14.26 -17.57
N ASP A 468 11.88 14.43 -18.47
CA ASP A 468 10.90 15.51 -18.38
C ASP A 468 10.06 15.45 -17.09
N TYR A 469 9.66 14.25 -16.67
CA TYR A 469 8.94 14.08 -15.42
C TYR A 469 9.80 14.46 -14.22
N LEU A 470 11.03 13.95 -14.15
CA LEU A 470 11.98 14.25 -13.07
C LEU A 470 12.33 15.74 -13.03
N ALA A 471 12.59 16.38 -14.17
CA ALA A 471 12.89 17.81 -14.23
C ALA A 471 11.74 18.69 -13.73
N ARG A 472 10.48 18.26 -13.89
CA ARG A 472 9.30 18.98 -13.39
C ARG A 472 9.02 18.72 -11.91
N THR A 473 9.37 17.54 -11.39
CA THR A 473 8.94 17.12 -10.04
C THR A 473 10.05 17.13 -9.01
N SER A 474 11.32 17.04 -9.42
CA SER A 474 12.48 17.06 -8.54
C SER A 474 13.34 18.30 -8.80
N ARG A 475 13.40 19.21 -7.82
CA ARG A 475 14.25 20.41 -7.90
C ARG A 475 15.73 20.08 -8.00
N ASP A 476 16.18 19.07 -7.23
CA ASP A 476 17.56 18.64 -7.21
C ASP A 476 17.97 18.09 -8.58
N PHE A 477 17.09 17.31 -9.20
CA PHE A 477 17.32 16.80 -10.54
C PHE A 477 17.33 17.93 -11.60
N ALA A 478 16.36 18.85 -11.53
CA ALA A 478 16.28 19.99 -12.44
C ALA A 478 17.53 20.87 -12.34
N GLN A 479 17.99 21.18 -11.12
CA GLN A 479 19.20 21.97 -10.91
C GLN A 479 20.44 21.23 -11.42
N SER A 480 20.56 19.92 -11.16
CA SER A 480 21.69 19.12 -11.64
C SER A 480 21.73 19.04 -13.17
N LEU A 481 20.55 19.00 -13.80
CA LEU A 481 20.43 19.01 -15.27
C LEU A 481 20.90 20.36 -15.86
N GLU A 482 20.58 21.48 -15.21
CA GLU A 482 21.08 22.81 -15.61
C GLU A 482 22.60 22.97 -15.43
N GLU A 483 23.16 22.38 -14.36
CA GLU A 483 24.58 22.45 -14.06
C GLU A 483 25.42 21.54 -14.96
N SER A 484 24.92 20.37 -15.32
CA SER A 484 25.58 19.38 -16.15
C SER A 484 24.54 18.42 -16.75
N ASP A 485 24.14 18.65 -17.99
CA ASP A 485 23.19 17.77 -18.66
C ASP A 485 23.82 16.39 -18.88
N ARG A 486 23.37 15.45 -18.06
CA ARG A 486 23.74 14.04 -18.09
C ARG A 486 22.51 13.15 -18.26
N SER A 487 21.46 13.69 -18.86
CA SER A 487 20.22 12.96 -19.12
C SER A 487 20.45 11.71 -19.97
N ASP A 488 21.43 11.76 -20.86
CA ASP A 488 21.86 10.63 -21.70
C ASP A 488 22.52 9.48 -20.90
N ASP A 489 22.99 9.73 -19.68
CA ASP A 489 23.49 8.68 -18.79
C ASP A 489 22.35 7.79 -18.24
N ILE A 490 21.09 8.18 -18.35
CA ILE A 490 19.94 7.30 -18.06
C ILE A 490 19.76 6.36 -19.25
N ARG A 491 20.17 5.12 -19.08
CA ARG A 491 20.09 4.10 -20.12
C ARG A 491 18.69 3.46 -20.15
N VAL A 492 18.19 3.19 -21.34
CA VAL A 492 16.95 2.42 -21.53
C VAL A 492 17.25 1.22 -22.44
N GLN A 493 16.85 0.04 -22.01
CA GLN A 493 17.02 -1.21 -22.74
C GLN A 493 15.68 -1.87 -22.97
N VAL A 494 15.37 -2.23 -24.21
CA VAL A 494 14.10 -2.88 -24.58
C VAL A 494 14.32 -4.36 -24.83
N HIS A 495 13.58 -5.19 -24.10
CA HIS A 495 13.64 -6.65 -24.12
C HIS A 495 12.34 -7.24 -24.66
N ASP A 496 12.42 -8.36 -25.35
CA ASP A 496 11.23 -9.14 -25.71
C ASP A 496 10.60 -9.76 -24.46
N ALA A 497 9.32 -10.09 -24.51
CA ALA A 497 8.60 -10.72 -23.42
C ALA A 497 9.34 -11.97 -22.90
N GLY A 498 9.56 -12.05 -21.58
CA GLY A 498 10.26 -13.17 -20.94
C GLY A 498 11.75 -13.26 -21.24
N THR A 499 12.42 -12.18 -21.66
CA THR A 499 13.87 -12.20 -21.93
C THR A 499 14.63 -11.19 -21.07
N GLY A 500 15.96 -11.27 -21.05
CA GLY A 500 16.82 -10.39 -20.24
C GLY A 500 16.51 -10.50 -18.75
N PRO A 501 16.38 -9.37 -18.02
CA PRO A 501 16.08 -9.39 -16.58
C PRO A 501 14.72 -10.03 -16.24
N PHE A 502 13.89 -10.30 -17.22
CA PHE A 502 12.54 -10.85 -17.07
C PHE A 502 12.46 -12.37 -17.33
N ALA A 503 13.57 -13.01 -17.75
CA ALA A 503 13.60 -14.43 -18.15
C ALA A 503 13.32 -15.41 -16.98
N ASP A 504 13.80 -15.11 -15.78
CA ASP A 504 13.74 -15.99 -14.60
C ASP A 504 12.77 -15.48 -13.52
N LEU A 505 11.86 -14.57 -13.87
CA LEU A 505 10.84 -14.16 -12.91
C LEU A 505 9.92 -15.36 -12.68
N PRO A 506 9.85 -15.90 -11.44
CA PRO A 506 8.83 -16.91 -11.12
C PRO A 506 7.46 -16.31 -11.43
N ASP A 507 6.43 -17.15 -11.58
CA ASP A 507 5.00 -16.76 -11.73
C ASP A 507 4.49 -15.78 -10.65
N LYS A 508 5.32 -14.84 -10.25
CA LYS A 508 5.05 -13.80 -9.27
C LYS A 508 4.48 -12.60 -10.01
N LEU A 509 3.23 -12.33 -9.75
CA LEU A 509 2.55 -11.12 -10.19
C LEU A 509 3.09 -9.83 -9.57
N LYS A 510 3.98 -9.94 -8.59
CA LYS A 510 4.63 -8.80 -7.96
C LYS A 510 5.95 -8.51 -8.66
N ARG A 511 6.03 -7.37 -9.33
CA ARG A 511 7.21 -6.93 -10.08
C ARG A 511 8.32 -6.50 -9.13
N VAL A 512 9.55 -6.82 -9.46
CA VAL A 512 10.74 -6.32 -8.75
C VAL A 512 11.24 -5.12 -9.55
N TYR A 513 10.94 -3.93 -9.05
CA TYR A 513 11.31 -2.68 -9.74
C TYR A 513 12.77 -2.28 -9.50
N LEU A 514 13.45 -2.83 -8.50
CA LEU A 514 14.87 -2.62 -8.27
C LEU A 514 15.56 -3.98 -8.18
N SER A 515 16.44 -4.26 -9.12
CA SER A 515 17.34 -5.41 -9.07
C SER A 515 18.70 -4.90 -8.55
N GLY A 516 19.27 -5.59 -7.56
CA GLY A 516 20.67 -5.35 -7.17
C GLY A 516 21.61 -5.67 -8.35
N PRO A 517 22.86 -5.18 -8.32
CA PRO A 517 23.83 -5.49 -9.35
C PRO A 517 23.88 -7.01 -9.55
N ALA A 518 23.85 -7.44 -10.81
CA ALA A 518 23.98 -8.85 -11.15
C ALA A 518 25.30 -9.39 -10.58
N SER A 519 25.21 -10.33 -9.64
CA SER A 519 26.34 -10.96 -8.98
C SER A 519 27.08 -11.93 -9.89
#